data_c9ff8617cb6c30530ed74930ec85481b
#
_entry.id   c9ff8617cb6c30530ed74930ec85481b
#
_cell.length_a   1.000
_cell.length_b   1.000
_cell.length_c   1.000
_cell.angle_alpha   90.00
_cell.angle_beta   90.00
_cell.angle_gamma   90.00
#
_symmetry.space_group_name_H-M   'P 1'
#
loop_
_entity.id
_entity.type
_entity.pdbx_description
1 polymer ?
#
loop_
_entity_poly.entity_id
_entity_poly.type
_entity_poly.pdbx_seq_one_letter_code
_entity_poly.pdbx_strand_id
1 'polypeptide(L)'
;INVPDGHALEYKITLGSWAREAVDRFGRTLPNYTLQVSGDATVTHEIVAFKLDPEVYMADWQNSGVLGTLVYWHDVASKFLSETRNVEIWLPPGYEDDPERRYRVIYMHDGQNLFDPRIANTGVDWGVDEAMMRGVEAGLFEPAIVVGAWSSSQRGPEYSPWHDGPQY
;
A
#
# COMPACT_ATOMS: atom_id res chain seq x y z
N ILE A 1 -25.63 -6.72 -9.29
CA ILE A 1 -25.23 -7.92 -8.50
C ILE A 1 -26.53 -8.52 -7.99
N ASN A 2 -26.73 -9.81 -8.18
CA ASN A 2 -27.89 -10.52 -7.68
C ASN A 2 -27.49 -11.23 -6.38
N VAL A 3 -27.96 -10.74 -5.26
CA VAL A 3 -27.67 -11.31 -3.93
C VAL A 3 -29.00 -11.81 -3.33
N PRO A 4 -29.07 -13.06 -2.85
CA PRO A 4 -30.30 -13.58 -2.28
C PRO A 4 -30.76 -12.80 -1.04
N ASP A 5 -32.07 -12.75 -0.82
CA ASP A 5 -32.65 -12.15 0.38
C ASP A 5 -32.13 -12.80 1.67
N GLY A 6 -31.99 -12.00 2.69
CA GLY A 6 -31.50 -12.43 4.00
C GLY A 6 -29.98 -12.50 4.14
N HIS A 7 -29.22 -12.22 3.07
CA HIS A 7 -27.77 -12.18 3.13
C HIS A 7 -27.26 -10.78 3.47
N ALA A 8 -26.12 -10.72 4.16
CA ALA A 8 -25.36 -9.48 4.34
C ALA A 8 -24.38 -9.34 3.18
N LEU A 9 -24.42 -8.20 2.49
CA LEU A 9 -23.44 -7.81 1.50
C LEU A 9 -22.45 -6.85 2.12
N GLU A 10 -21.18 -7.19 2.08
CA GLU A 10 -20.10 -6.30 2.47
C GLU A 10 -19.40 -5.78 1.21
N TYR A 11 -19.18 -4.46 1.12
CA TYR A 11 -18.63 -3.85 -0.09
C TYR A 11 -17.90 -2.56 0.18
N LYS A 12 -17.07 -2.16 -0.78
CA LYS A 12 -16.43 -0.84 -0.83
C LYS A 12 -16.73 -0.14 -2.16
N ILE A 13 -16.58 1.17 -2.15
CA ILE A 13 -16.73 2.01 -3.33
C ILE A 13 -15.34 2.40 -3.82
N THR A 14 -15.06 2.14 -5.10
CA THR A 14 -13.77 2.41 -5.73
C THR A 14 -13.97 3.01 -7.11
N LEU A 15 -12.93 3.65 -7.65
CA LEU A 15 -12.84 4.03 -9.06
C LEU A 15 -12.12 2.94 -9.88
N GLY A 16 -12.59 1.69 -9.75
CA GLY A 16 -12.11 0.55 -10.54
C GLY A 16 -10.91 -0.19 -9.97
N SER A 17 -10.31 0.27 -8.88
CA SER A 17 -9.21 -0.42 -8.19
C SER A 17 -9.18 -0.09 -6.70
N TRP A 18 -8.56 -0.95 -5.90
CA TRP A 18 -8.34 -0.72 -4.46
C TRP A 18 -7.44 0.50 -4.18
N ALA A 19 -6.50 0.80 -5.08
CA ALA A 19 -5.68 1.99 -4.98
C ALA A 19 -6.48 3.30 -5.11
N ARG A 20 -7.73 3.22 -5.58
CA ARG A 20 -8.64 4.35 -5.77
C ARG A 20 -9.96 4.15 -5.03
N GLU A 21 -9.90 3.64 -3.81
CA GLU A 21 -11.09 3.50 -2.96
C GLU A 21 -11.55 4.84 -2.38
N ALA A 22 -12.82 4.90 -2.01
CA ALA A 22 -13.40 6.06 -1.34
C ALA A 22 -12.75 6.29 0.02
N VAL A 23 -12.47 7.55 0.34
CA VAL A 23 -11.81 7.99 1.56
C VAL A 23 -12.60 9.11 2.25
N ASP A 24 -12.31 9.36 3.52
CA ASP A 24 -12.83 10.50 4.24
C ASP A 24 -12.13 11.82 3.79
N ARG A 25 -12.58 12.94 4.37
CA ARG A 25 -12.00 14.27 4.09
C ARG A 25 -10.53 14.42 4.47
N PHE A 26 -9.97 13.46 5.20
CA PHE A 26 -8.57 13.44 5.60
C PHE A 26 -7.74 12.41 4.78
N GLY A 27 -8.34 11.80 3.76
CA GLY A 27 -7.70 10.78 2.93
C GLY A 27 -7.62 9.40 3.55
N ARG A 28 -8.28 9.15 4.71
CA ARG A 28 -8.26 7.85 5.37
C ARG A 28 -9.29 6.92 4.76
N THR A 29 -8.91 5.67 4.60
CA THR A 29 -9.78 4.61 4.10
C THR A 29 -11.05 4.48 4.95
N LEU A 30 -12.19 4.43 4.28
CA LEU A 30 -13.47 4.17 4.93
C LEU A 30 -13.61 2.67 5.26
N PRO A 31 -14.32 2.32 6.35
CA PRO A 31 -14.66 0.92 6.62
C PRO A 31 -15.52 0.35 5.49
N ASN A 32 -15.59 -0.96 5.41
CA ASN A 32 -16.52 -1.60 4.48
C ASN A 32 -17.97 -1.23 4.82
N TYR A 33 -18.76 -0.99 3.79
CA TYR A 33 -20.19 -0.82 3.94
C TYR A 33 -20.86 -2.19 4.07
N THR A 34 -21.91 -2.27 4.88
CA THR A 34 -22.71 -3.49 5.04
C THR A 34 -24.16 -3.20 4.67
N LEU A 35 -24.75 -4.04 3.83
CA LEU A 35 -26.14 -3.99 3.44
C LEU A 35 -26.80 -5.32 3.76
N GLN A 36 -27.86 -5.31 4.56
CA GLN A 36 -28.77 -6.45 4.69
C GLN A 36 -29.72 -6.46 3.50
N VAL A 37 -29.62 -7.51 2.70
CA VAL A 37 -30.45 -7.64 1.48
C VAL A 37 -31.85 -8.05 1.85
N SER A 38 -32.84 -7.24 1.43
CA SER A 38 -34.27 -7.48 1.64
C SER A 38 -35.01 -6.90 0.43
N GLY A 39 -35.27 -7.73 -0.57
CA GLY A 39 -35.86 -7.31 -1.84
C GLY A 39 -34.96 -6.36 -2.64
N ASP A 40 -35.56 -5.68 -3.62
CA ASP A 40 -34.85 -4.67 -4.40
C ASP A 40 -34.58 -3.43 -3.56
N ALA A 41 -33.30 -3.05 -3.45
CA ALA A 41 -32.87 -1.91 -2.69
C ALA A 41 -31.95 -1.00 -3.52
N THR A 42 -32.15 0.31 -3.37
CA THR A 42 -31.23 1.32 -3.86
C THR A 42 -30.50 1.94 -2.67
N VAL A 43 -29.19 1.90 -2.69
CA VAL A 43 -28.33 2.52 -1.64
C VAL A 43 -27.60 3.69 -2.27
N THR A 44 -27.72 4.85 -1.64
CA THR A 44 -27.02 6.07 -2.07
C THR A 44 -25.90 6.38 -1.09
N HIS A 45 -24.71 6.63 -1.60
CA HIS A 45 -23.57 7.06 -0.82
C HIS A 45 -23.12 8.45 -1.26
N GLU A 46 -22.84 9.31 -0.31
CA GLU A 46 -22.12 10.55 -0.55
C GLU A 46 -20.63 10.26 -0.39
N ILE A 47 -19.89 10.38 -1.50
CA ILE A 47 -18.45 10.17 -1.51
C ILE A 47 -17.75 11.51 -1.51
N VAL A 48 -17.02 11.78 -0.43
CA VAL A 48 -16.30 13.04 -0.24
C VAL A 48 -15.06 13.11 -1.12
N ALA A 49 -14.31 12.01 -1.19
CA ALA A 49 -13.10 11.91 -1.99
C ALA A 49 -12.78 10.43 -2.31
N PHE A 50 -11.89 10.23 -3.26
CA PHE A 50 -11.24 8.95 -3.50
C PHE A 50 -9.76 9.10 -3.17
N LYS A 51 -9.09 7.98 -2.82
CA LYS A 51 -7.62 7.99 -2.77
C LYS A 51 -7.11 8.65 -4.04
N LEU A 52 -6.23 9.60 -3.85
CA LEU A 52 -5.57 10.26 -4.97
C LEU A 52 -4.76 9.23 -5.75
N ASP A 53 -4.47 9.59 -6.98
CA ASP A 53 -3.52 8.82 -7.78
C ASP A 53 -2.24 8.61 -6.96
N PRO A 54 -1.69 7.40 -6.89
CA PRO A 54 -0.44 7.14 -6.17
C PRO A 54 0.64 8.17 -6.45
N GLU A 55 0.77 8.64 -7.69
CA GLU A 55 1.72 9.69 -8.07
C GLU A 55 1.57 10.98 -7.26
N VAL A 56 0.34 11.37 -6.91
CA VAL A 56 0.09 12.60 -6.14
C VAL A 56 0.49 12.41 -4.67
N TYR A 57 0.21 11.24 -4.09
CA TYR A 57 0.66 10.92 -2.73
C TYR A 57 2.18 10.84 -2.62
N MET A 58 2.79 10.23 -3.61
CA MET A 58 4.24 10.06 -3.66
C MET A 58 4.98 11.39 -3.82
N ALA A 59 4.35 12.39 -4.43
CA ALA A 59 4.91 13.75 -4.51
C ALA A 59 4.90 14.49 -3.17
N ASP A 60 4.07 14.07 -2.21
CA ASP A 60 3.86 14.77 -0.93
C ASP A 60 4.22 13.89 0.30
N TRP A 61 5.17 12.97 0.14
CA TRP A 61 5.59 12.08 1.22
C TRP A 61 6.12 12.83 2.45
N GLN A 62 6.69 14.03 2.27
CA GLN A 62 7.21 14.86 3.34
C GLN A 62 6.15 15.25 4.38
N ASN A 63 4.88 15.26 3.98
CA ASN A 63 3.74 15.52 4.86
C ASN A 63 3.06 14.25 5.38
N SER A 64 3.58 13.07 5.06
CA SER A 64 3.01 11.78 5.46
C SER A 64 3.30 11.38 6.89
N GLY A 65 4.31 11.97 7.51
CA GLY A 65 4.86 11.55 8.80
C GLY A 65 6.00 10.53 8.67
N VAL A 66 6.34 10.12 7.45
CA VAL A 66 7.44 9.17 7.18
C VAL A 66 8.77 9.74 7.68
N LEU A 67 9.52 8.92 8.40
CA LEU A 67 10.85 9.25 8.88
C LEU A 67 11.90 8.84 7.84
N GLY A 68 12.87 9.70 7.56
CA GLY A 68 13.91 9.46 6.55
C GLY A 68 13.51 9.98 5.16
N THR A 69 13.98 9.35 4.11
CA THR A 69 13.74 9.75 2.73
C THR A 69 13.11 8.60 1.93
N LEU A 70 12.01 8.89 1.25
CA LEU A 70 11.40 7.95 0.29
C LEU A 70 11.73 8.36 -1.14
N VAL A 71 12.10 7.37 -1.94
CA VAL A 71 12.21 7.45 -3.39
C VAL A 71 11.20 6.51 -4.00
N TYR A 72 10.46 6.96 -4.99
CA TYR A 72 9.44 6.17 -5.68
C TYR A 72 9.85 5.88 -7.12
N TRP A 73 9.75 4.63 -7.50
CA TRP A 73 9.87 4.21 -8.88
C TRP A 73 8.52 3.70 -9.35
N HIS A 74 7.99 4.36 -10.36
CA HIS A 74 6.69 4.02 -10.93
C HIS A 74 6.85 3.02 -12.07
N ASP A 75 5.84 2.17 -12.24
CA ASP A 75 5.67 1.30 -13.40
C ASP A 75 6.93 0.48 -13.73
N VAL A 76 7.63 0.01 -12.70
CA VAL A 76 8.81 -0.83 -12.88
C VAL A 76 8.41 -2.13 -13.57
N ALA A 77 8.87 -2.30 -14.80
CA ALA A 77 8.60 -3.50 -15.59
C ALA A 77 9.51 -4.67 -15.19
N SER A 78 8.94 -5.85 -15.16
CA SER A 78 9.69 -7.11 -15.00
C SER A 78 9.45 -8.00 -16.20
N LYS A 79 10.50 -8.65 -16.69
CA LYS A 79 10.37 -9.67 -17.76
C LYS A 79 9.71 -10.97 -17.27
N PHE A 80 9.46 -11.11 -15.99
CA PHE A 80 8.90 -12.31 -15.36
C PHE A 80 7.47 -12.12 -14.87
N LEU A 81 6.99 -10.87 -14.78
CA LEU A 81 5.67 -10.52 -14.31
C LEU A 81 4.87 -9.86 -15.42
N SER A 82 3.57 -10.12 -15.46
CA SER A 82 2.66 -9.56 -16.47
C SER A 82 2.33 -8.08 -16.24
N GLU A 83 2.39 -7.64 -15.00
CA GLU A 83 2.07 -6.26 -14.60
C GLU A 83 3.31 -5.53 -14.08
N THR A 84 3.35 -4.23 -14.32
CA THR A 84 4.35 -3.35 -13.71
C THR A 84 4.13 -3.21 -12.21
N ARG A 85 5.14 -2.71 -11.50
CA ARG A 85 5.09 -2.48 -10.05
C ARG A 85 5.55 -1.08 -9.71
N ASN A 86 4.90 -0.46 -8.76
CA ASN A 86 5.51 0.62 -8.03
C ASN A 86 6.49 0.06 -6.99
N VAL A 87 7.57 0.78 -6.77
CA VAL A 87 8.59 0.43 -5.79
C VAL A 87 8.88 1.64 -4.93
N GLU A 88 8.80 1.46 -3.64
CA GLU A 88 9.24 2.44 -2.64
C GLU A 88 10.62 2.07 -2.15
N ILE A 89 11.50 3.05 -2.05
CA ILE A 89 12.85 2.87 -1.55
C ILE A 89 13.04 3.84 -0.40
N TRP A 90 13.13 3.31 0.80
CA TRP A 90 13.47 4.08 1.97
C TRP A 90 14.98 4.16 2.13
N LEU A 91 15.49 5.38 2.26
CA LEU A 91 16.89 5.69 2.44
C LEU A 91 17.12 6.13 3.89
N PRO A 92 18.11 5.54 4.59
CA PRO A 92 18.42 5.92 5.96
C PRO A 92 18.96 7.34 6.04
N PRO A 93 18.83 8.03 7.19
CA PRO A 93 19.47 9.31 7.43
C PRO A 93 20.97 9.28 7.14
N GLY A 94 21.48 10.34 6.52
CA GLY A 94 22.88 10.43 6.13
C GLY A 94 23.25 9.64 4.88
N TYR A 95 22.27 9.15 4.13
CA TYR A 95 22.53 8.41 2.88
C TYR A 95 23.30 9.22 1.85
N GLU A 96 22.98 10.52 1.72
CA GLU A 96 23.60 11.43 0.76
C GLU A 96 24.96 11.98 1.25
N ASP A 97 25.32 11.77 2.52
CA ASP A 97 26.53 12.38 3.12
C ASP A 97 27.82 11.70 2.67
N ASP A 98 27.76 10.45 2.25
CA ASP A 98 28.92 9.67 1.80
C ASP A 98 28.55 8.80 0.56
N PRO A 99 28.83 9.26 -0.65
CA PRO A 99 28.56 8.53 -1.88
C PRO A 99 29.32 7.21 -2.04
N GLU A 100 30.41 7.03 -1.31
CA GLU A 100 31.21 5.80 -1.35
C GLU A 100 30.70 4.74 -0.37
N ARG A 101 29.86 5.12 0.59
CA ARG A 101 29.29 4.18 1.54
C ARG A 101 28.38 3.18 0.82
N ARG A 102 28.49 1.92 1.22
CA ARG A 102 27.61 0.83 0.74
C ARG A 102 26.72 0.38 1.87
N TYR A 103 25.45 0.19 1.55
CA TYR A 103 24.41 -0.20 2.48
C TYR A 103 23.93 -1.62 2.17
N ARG A 104 23.54 -2.33 3.23
CA ARG A 104 22.72 -3.54 3.06
C ARG A 104 21.35 -3.15 2.56
N VAL A 105 20.69 -4.06 1.84
CA VAL A 105 19.36 -3.82 1.31
C VAL A 105 18.40 -4.88 1.86
N ILE A 106 17.26 -4.41 2.37
CA ILE A 106 16.16 -5.24 2.80
C ILE A 106 15.07 -5.14 1.73
N TYR A 107 14.66 -6.27 1.16
CA TYR A 107 13.56 -6.31 0.21
C TYR A 107 12.30 -6.79 0.94
N MET A 108 11.20 -6.06 0.75
CA MET A 108 9.92 -6.35 1.36
C MET A 108 8.81 -6.39 0.31
N HIS A 109 7.86 -7.28 0.52
CA HIS A 109 6.62 -7.32 -0.24
C HIS A 109 5.59 -6.35 0.32
N ASP A 110 4.52 -6.12 -0.47
CA ASP A 110 3.42 -5.22 -0.10
C ASP A 110 3.91 -3.80 0.27
N GLY A 111 4.82 -3.28 -0.55
CA GLY A 111 5.53 -2.02 -0.34
C GLY A 111 4.61 -0.86 0.06
N GLN A 112 3.41 -0.79 -0.51
CA GLN A 112 2.40 0.23 -0.19
C GLN A 112 1.98 0.27 1.28
N ASN A 113 2.31 -0.75 2.06
CA ASN A 113 1.95 -0.82 3.48
C ASN A 113 3.08 -0.46 4.44
N LEU A 114 4.28 -0.15 3.95
CA LEU A 114 5.47 -0.13 4.79
C LEU A 114 5.65 1.16 5.58
N PHE A 115 5.36 2.32 4.95
CA PHE A 115 5.84 3.61 5.44
C PHE A 115 4.77 4.69 5.58
N ASP A 116 3.77 4.73 4.69
CA ASP A 116 2.81 5.82 4.63
C ASP A 116 1.38 5.32 4.89
N PRO A 117 0.75 5.70 6.01
CA PRO A 117 -0.61 5.25 6.34
C PRO A 117 -1.66 5.73 5.33
N ARG A 118 -1.38 6.78 4.55
CA ARG A 118 -2.32 7.31 3.56
C ARG A 118 -2.49 6.37 2.36
N ILE A 119 -1.46 5.58 2.04
CA ILE A 119 -1.47 4.60 0.94
C ILE A 119 -1.57 3.15 1.43
N ALA A 120 -1.32 2.91 2.69
CA ALA A 120 -1.47 1.59 3.28
C ALA A 120 -2.91 1.08 3.15
N ASN A 121 -3.08 -0.21 2.85
CA ASN A 121 -4.37 -0.84 2.58
C ASN A 121 -5.39 -0.67 3.72
N THR A 122 -4.91 -0.61 4.96
CA THR A 122 -5.75 -0.49 6.15
C THR A 122 -5.83 0.93 6.71
N GLY A 123 -5.14 1.89 6.08
CA GLY A 123 -4.97 3.25 6.63
C GLY A 123 -4.00 3.31 7.81
N VAL A 124 -3.29 2.22 8.08
CA VAL A 124 -2.21 2.12 9.06
C VAL A 124 -1.06 1.39 8.37
N ASP A 125 0.10 2.01 8.32
CA ASP A 125 1.32 1.43 7.79
C ASP A 125 1.96 0.46 8.80
N TRP A 126 3.01 -0.22 8.39
CA TRP A 126 3.69 -1.19 9.24
C TRP A 126 4.79 -0.58 10.12
N GLY A 127 5.01 0.71 10.03
CA GLY A 127 5.99 1.44 10.84
C GLY A 127 7.43 0.99 10.59
N VAL A 128 7.76 0.66 9.34
CA VAL A 128 9.09 0.12 9.00
C VAL A 128 10.16 1.18 9.15
N ASP A 129 9.90 2.41 8.74
CA ASP A 129 10.82 3.54 8.89
C ASP A 129 11.08 3.87 10.37
N GLU A 130 10.06 3.89 11.23
CA GLU A 130 10.25 4.09 12.67
C GLU A 130 11.03 2.93 13.29
N ALA A 131 10.76 1.71 12.86
CA ALA A 131 11.50 0.53 13.36
C ALA A 131 12.97 0.59 12.95
N MET A 132 13.25 0.98 11.70
CA MET A 132 14.60 1.17 11.19
C MET A 132 15.32 2.29 11.96
N MET A 133 14.67 3.44 12.14
CA MET A 133 15.24 4.56 12.89
C MET A 133 15.56 4.18 14.32
N ARG A 134 14.62 3.60 15.05
CA ARG A 134 14.84 3.15 16.44
C ARG A 134 15.93 2.09 16.55
N GLY A 135 16.00 1.15 15.61
CA GLY A 135 17.01 0.09 15.65
C GLY A 135 18.42 0.60 15.42
N VAL A 136 18.58 1.53 14.49
CA VAL A 136 19.88 2.19 14.23
C VAL A 136 20.31 3.06 15.41
N GLU A 137 19.40 3.87 15.96
CA GLU A 137 19.66 4.73 17.11
C GLU A 137 20.05 3.92 18.36
N ALA A 138 19.40 2.79 18.58
CA ALA A 138 19.72 1.87 19.66
C ALA A 138 20.99 1.02 19.42
N GLY A 139 21.63 1.15 18.25
CA GLY A 139 22.83 0.38 17.89
C GLY A 139 22.56 -1.12 17.70
N LEU A 140 21.32 -1.51 17.41
CA LEU A 140 20.95 -2.93 17.21
C LEU A 140 21.43 -3.46 15.87
N PHE A 141 21.52 -2.61 14.87
CA PHE A 141 22.01 -2.91 13.53
C PHE A 141 22.50 -1.67 12.79
N GLU A 142 23.30 -1.89 11.76
CA GLU A 142 23.77 -0.83 10.87
C GLU A 142 22.63 -0.32 9.97
N PRO A 143 22.67 0.98 9.56
CA PRO A 143 21.72 1.52 8.62
C PRO A 143 21.63 0.66 7.34
N ALA A 144 20.43 0.43 6.86
CA ALA A 144 20.15 -0.32 5.63
C ALA A 144 19.14 0.43 4.78
N ILE A 145 19.15 0.18 3.48
CA ILE A 145 18.12 0.61 2.54
C ILE A 145 16.96 -0.38 2.63
N VAL A 146 15.73 0.09 2.61
CA VAL A 146 14.56 -0.79 2.48
C VAL A 146 13.91 -0.57 1.12
N VAL A 147 13.71 -1.64 0.38
CA VAL A 147 13.05 -1.65 -0.94
C VAL A 147 11.72 -2.38 -0.81
N GLY A 148 10.63 -1.66 -0.93
CA GLY A 148 9.27 -2.17 -0.87
C GLY A 148 8.66 -2.31 -2.27
N ALA A 149 8.48 -3.53 -2.74
CA ALA A 149 7.74 -3.78 -3.98
C ALA A 149 6.23 -3.83 -3.68
N TRP A 150 5.45 -2.98 -4.36
CA TRP A 150 4.01 -2.98 -4.22
C TRP A 150 3.39 -4.26 -4.76
N SER A 151 2.37 -4.74 -4.11
CA SER A 151 1.52 -5.79 -4.66
C SER A 151 0.63 -5.24 -5.77
N SER A 152 0.24 -6.11 -6.69
CA SER A 152 -0.71 -5.81 -7.77
C SER A 152 -2.05 -6.50 -7.54
N SER A 153 -2.95 -6.37 -8.53
CA SER A 153 -4.18 -7.13 -8.61
C SER A 153 -3.95 -8.65 -8.62
N GLN A 154 -2.75 -9.08 -9.02
CA GLN A 154 -2.33 -10.49 -9.09
C GLN A 154 -1.62 -10.99 -7.82
N ARG A 155 -1.73 -10.26 -6.70
CA ARG A 155 -1.05 -10.59 -5.45
C ARG A 155 -1.25 -12.06 -5.02
N GLY A 156 -2.46 -12.56 -5.10
CA GLY A 156 -2.76 -13.94 -4.71
C GLY A 156 -1.96 -14.97 -5.52
N PRO A 157 -2.11 -15.02 -6.85
CA PRO A 157 -1.32 -15.89 -7.70
C PRO A 157 0.19 -15.70 -7.59
N GLU A 158 0.67 -14.45 -7.49
CA GLU A 158 2.10 -14.15 -7.47
C GLU A 158 2.78 -14.55 -6.16
N TYR A 159 2.07 -14.50 -5.04
CA TYR A 159 2.60 -14.88 -3.72
C TYR A 159 2.30 -16.33 -3.38
N SER A 160 1.61 -17.05 -4.26
CA SER A 160 1.33 -18.46 -4.09
C SER A 160 2.45 -19.30 -4.72
N PRO A 161 3.04 -20.26 -3.98
CA PRO A 161 4.08 -21.13 -4.53
C PRO A 161 3.53 -22.19 -5.51
N TRP A 162 2.21 -22.30 -5.65
CA TRP A 162 1.54 -23.32 -6.45
C TRP A 162 0.68 -22.66 -7.53
N HIS A 163 0.99 -22.96 -8.78
CA HIS A 163 0.23 -22.46 -9.93
C HIS A 163 -1.11 -23.19 -10.15
N ASP A 164 -1.31 -24.36 -9.53
CA ASP A 164 -2.45 -25.24 -9.79
C ASP A 164 -3.37 -25.46 -8.58
N GLY A 165 -3.29 -24.62 -7.55
CA GLY A 165 -4.20 -24.65 -6.42
C GLY A 165 -5.60 -24.09 -6.79
N PRO A 166 -6.69 -24.57 -6.13
CA PRO A 166 -8.01 -24.00 -6.35
C PRO A 166 -7.95 -22.50 -6.04
N GLN A 167 -8.38 -21.69 -7.00
CA GLN A 167 -8.56 -20.26 -6.79
C GLN A 167 -9.76 -20.10 -5.84
N TYR A 168 -9.49 -19.61 -4.64
CA TYR A 168 -10.53 -19.27 -3.68
C TYR A 168 -11.11 -17.87 -3.97
#